data_9a2446e64ea8acf91905083d4d1fc358
#
_entry.id   9a2446e64ea8acf91905083d4d1fc358
#
_cell.length_a   1.000
_cell.length_b   1.000
_cell.length_c   1.000
_cell.angle_alpha   90.00
_cell.angle_beta   90.00
_cell.angle_gamma   90.00
#
_symmetry.space_group_name_H-M   'P 1'
#
loop_
_entity.id
_entity.type
_entity.pdbx_description
1 polymer ?
#
loop_
_entity_poly.entity_id
_entity_poly.type
_entity_poly.pdbx_seq_one_letter_code
_entity_poly.pdbx_strand_id
1 'polypeptide(L)'
;MNVEKIMQGLEQKHPGEVEFLQAVREVLESIKDVYNQHPEFEKAKIIERIVEPERITTFRVPWVDDKGEVQVNIGYRVQFNSAIGPYKGGLRFHPSVNLSILKFLGFEQTFKNALTTLPMGGGKGGSDFSIRGKSDNEVMKFCQSFMTELYKIIGPDMDVPAGDIGVGAREIGYLFGQYKRLTSQFHGATLTGKGIEWGGSILRPEATGYGALYFVHHMMETHGLDIKGKTVALSGFGNVAWGAAKKATELGAKVITISGPDGYIYDSEGLDDEKIEYMLELRASGNDVCQPYEEEFPGSKFFAGKKPWEQKADIYLPCATQNELNGDDADKILANKPLCVAEVSNMGCTAEAVNKFTAAHQLFAPGKAVNAGGVATSGLEMTQNSMRMSWTADEVDMRLHQIMAGIHEQCVKYGKEGDYVNYVKGANVAGFMKVAKAMLAQGIV
;
A
#
# COMPACT_ATOMS: atom_id res chain seq x y z
N MET A 1 -5.63 -25.30 14.33
CA MET A 1 -5.80 -23.94 14.90
C MET A 1 -7.26 -23.65 15.19
N ASN A 2 -7.59 -23.16 16.38
CA ASN A 2 -8.95 -22.71 16.73
C ASN A 2 -8.96 -21.17 16.74
N VAL A 3 -9.44 -20.59 15.63
CA VAL A 3 -9.43 -19.12 15.44
C VAL A 3 -10.28 -18.42 16.49
N GLU A 4 -11.49 -18.92 16.79
CA GLU A 4 -12.38 -18.29 17.77
C GLU A 4 -11.74 -18.20 19.17
N LYS A 5 -11.07 -19.28 19.62
CA LYS A 5 -10.38 -19.28 20.91
C LYS A 5 -9.22 -18.26 20.95
N ILE A 6 -8.48 -18.15 19.86
CA ILE A 6 -7.38 -17.18 19.74
C ILE A 6 -7.96 -15.76 19.77
N MET A 7 -9.00 -15.50 19.00
CA MET A 7 -9.63 -14.19 18.95
C MET A 7 -10.22 -13.76 20.28
N GLN A 8 -10.90 -14.65 21.00
CA GLN A 8 -11.39 -14.37 22.37
C GLN A 8 -10.26 -13.95 23.32
N GLY A 9 -9.10 -14.60 23.23
CA GLY A 9 -7.93 -14.23 24.03
C GLY A 9 -7.36 -12.87 23.64
N LEU A 10 -7.34 -12.54 22.34
CA LEU A 10 -6.87 -11.24 21.84
C LEU A 10 -7.84 -10.11 22.19
N GLU A 11 -9.15 -10.32 22.10
CA GLU A 11 -10.16 -9.34 22.47
C GLU A 11 -10.07 -8.95 23.97
N GLN A 12 -9.73 -9.91 24.83
CA GLN A 12 -9.49 -9.64 26.26
C GLN A 12 -8.20 -8.83 26.49
N LYS A 13 -7.16 -9.06 25.70
CA LYS A 13 -5.89 -8.33 25.82
C LYS A 13 -5.92 -6.94 25.20
N HIS A 14 -6.68 -6.78 24.12
CA HIS A 14 -6.73 -5.57 23.28
C HIS A 14 -8.16 -5.02 23.18
N PRO A 15 -8.80 -4.68 24.31
CA PRO A 15 -10.18 -4.20 24.29
C PRO A 15 -10.31 -2.90 23.50
N GLY A 16 -11.28 -2.84 22.58
CA GLY A 16 -11.55 -1.66 21.78
C GLY A 16 -10.66 -1.45 20.55
N GLU A 17 -9.70 -2.35 20.28
CA GLU A 17 -8.86 -2.28 19.09
C GLU A 17 -9.52 -2.98 17.88
N VAL A 18 -10.65 -2.44 17.43
CA VAL A 18 -11.56 -3.09 16.46
C VAL A 18 -10.87 -3.37 15.13
N GLU A 19 -10.17 -2.40 14.56
CA GLU A 19 -9.52 -2.52 13.26
C GLU A 19 -8.38 -3.56 13.30
N PHE A 20 -7.62 -3.57 14.38
CA PHE A 20 -6.55 -4.55 14.57
C PHE A 20 -7.09 -5.97 14.72
N LEU A 21 -8.10 -6.17 15.56
CA LEU A 21 -8.71 -7.49 15.78
C LEU A 21 -9.37 -8.04 14.52
N GLN A 22 -10.01 -7.18 13.72
CA GLN A 22 -10.58 -7.58 12.43
C GLN A 22 -9.50 -8.09 11.47
N ALA A 23 -8.42 -7.35 11.31
CA ALA A 23 -7.33 -7.74 10.41
C ALA A 23 -6.66 -9.06 10.83
N VAL A 24 -6.48 -9.26 12.14
CA VAL A 24 -5.95 -10.52 12.66
C VAL A 24 -6.89 -11.68 12.34
N ARG A 25 -8.19 -11.53 12.55
CA ARG A 25 -9.19 -12.56 12.25
C ARG A 25 -9.15 -12.96 10.78
N GLU A 26 -9.15 -11.98 9.86
CA GLU A 26 -9.12 -12.22 8.41
C GLU A 26 -7.88 -13.03 7.97
N VAL A 27 -6.72 -12.70 8.51
CA VAL A 27 -5.48 -13.43 8.22
C VAL A 27 -5.53 -14.84 8.81
N LEU A 28 -5.94 -15.00 10.07
CA LEU A 28 -6.02 -16.31 10.74
C LEU A 28 -6.97 -17.29 10.01
N GLU A 29 -8.12 -16.79 9.53
CA GLU A 29 -9.05 -17.61 8.72
C GLU A 29 -8.39 -18.07 7.40
N SER A 30 -7.67 -17.16 6.74
CA SER A 30 -7.00 -17.46 5.46
C SER A 30 -5.89 -18.49 5.57
N ILE A 31 -5.14 -18.52 6.70
CA ILE A 31 -3.96 -19.36 6.89
C ILE A 31 -4.25 -20.65 7.65
N LYS A 32 -5.47 -20.85 8.18
CA LYS A 32 -5.85 -21.95 9.07
C LYS A 32 -5.44 -23.32 8.56
N ASP A 33 -5.76 -23.62 7.30
CA ASP A 33 -5.51 -24.94 6.72
C ASP A 33 -4.02 -25.23 6.57
N VAL A 34 -3.25 -24.23 6.12
CA VAL A 34 -1.80 -24.36 5.97
C VAL A 34 -1.12 -24.47 7.34
N TYR A 35 -1.52 -23.64 8.31
CA TYR A 35 -1.00 -23.72 9.66
C TYR A 35 -1.18 -25.12 10.28
N ASN A 36 -2.35 -25.76 10.09
CA ASN A 36 -2.63 -27.08 10.62
C ASN A 36 -1.74 -28.19 10.02
N GLN A 37 -1.12 -27.94 8.86
CA GLN A 37 -0.16 -28.85 8.23
C GLN A 37 1.25 -28.73 8.83
N HIS A 38 1.47 -27.74 9.72
CA HIS A 38 2.78 -27.40 10.30
C HIS A 38 2.76 -27.46 11.84
N PRO A 39 2.77 -28.66 12.46
CA PRO A 39 2.73 -28.80 13.93
C PRO A 39 3.91 -28.12 14.64
N GLU A 40 5.04 -27.91 13.94
CA GLU A 40 6.17 -27.15 14.43
C GLU A 40 5.84 -25.67 14.69
N PHE A 41 4.91 -25.09 13.96
CA PHE A 41 4.48 -23.70 14.20
C PHE A 41 3.69 -23.58 15.51
N GLU A 42 2.86 -24.56 15.84
CA GLU A 42 2.12 -24.56 17.10
C GLU A 42 3.06 -24.74 18.29
N LYS A 43 4.03 -25.65 18.17
CA LYS A 43 5.05 -25.88 19.20
C LYS A 43 5.88 -24.62 19.46
N ALA A 44 6.21 -23.85 18.42
CA ALA A 44 6.97 -22.60 18.52
C ALA A 44 6.10 -21.37 18.83
N LYS A 45 4.79 -21.55 19.07
CA LYS A 45 3.85 -20.45 19.36
C LYS A 45 3.86 -19.34 18.30
N ILE A 46 3.98 -19.72 17.03
CA ILE A 46 4.10 -18.74 15.93
C ILE A 46 2.91 -17.78 15.90
N ILE A 47 1.67 -18.27 16.06
CA ILE A 47 0.48 -17.39 16.02
C ILE A 47 0.51 -16.42 17.20
N GLU A 48 0.73 -16.88 18.40
CA GLU A 48 0.74 -16.03 19.60
C GLU A 48 1.83 -14.95 19.53
N ARG A 49 2.92 -15.22 18.81
CA ARG A 49 4.04 -14.27 18.61
C ARG A 49 3.79 -13.33 17.44
N ILE A 50 3.23 -13.82 16.32
CA ILE A 50 3.07 -13.01 15.10
C ILE A 50 1.90 -12.02 15.19
N VAL A 51 0.93 -12.26 16.08
CA VAL A 51 -0.20 -11.36 16.31
C VAL A 51 0.08 -10.27 17.36
N GLU A 52 1.23 -10.32 18.01
CA GLU A 52 1.67 -9.29 18.95
C GLU A 52 2.82 -8.48 18.33
N PRO A 53 2.79 -7.15 18.35
CA PRO A 53 3.92 -6.36 17.90
C PRO A 53 5.13 -6.56 18.82
N GLU A 54 6.34 -6.61 18.26
CA GLU A 54 7.58 -6.76 19.03
C GLU A 54 7.82 -5.55 19.96
N ARG A 55 7.43 -4.34 19.50
CA ARG A 55 7.56 -3.12 20.30
C ARG A 55 6.56 -2.04 19.84
N ILE A 56 6.04 -1.32 20.81
CA ILE A 56 5.25 -0.11 20.61
C ILE A 56 5.90 1.03 21.37
N THR A 57 6.14 2.15 20.68
CA THR A 57 6.60 3.39 21.32
C THR A 57 5.55 4.46 21.12
N THR A 58 5.10 5.05 22.23
CA THR A 58 4.19 6.19 22.25
C THR A 58 4.90 7.37 22.89
N PHE A 59 4.83 8.53 22.27
CA PHE A 59 5.51 9.72 22.75
C PHE A 59 4.70 11.00 22.52
N ARG A 60 4.96 12.00 23.35
CA ARG A 60 4.38 13.33 23.24
C ARG A 60 5.15 14.15 22.21
N VAL A 61 4.42 14.89 21.36
CA VAL A 61 5.00 15.79 20.33
C VAL A 61 4.53 17.22 20.59
N PRO A 62 5.26 18.02 21.41
CA PRO A 62 4.97 19.43 21.61
C PRO A 62 5.60 20.25 20.48
N TRP A 63 4.86 21.22 19.98
CA TRP A 63 5.35 22.15 18.95
C TRP A 63 4.65 23.52 19.09
N VAL A 64 5.18 24.56 18.45
CA VAL A 64 4.65 25.93 18.54
C VAL A 64 4.11 26.34 17.17
N ASP A 65 2.85 26.77 17.13
CA ASP A 65 2.21 27.24 15.91
C ASP A 65 2.68 28.64 15.48
N ASP A 66 2.16 29.14 14.37
CA ASP A 66 2.55 30.45 13.84
C ASP A 66 2.03 31.63 14.68
N LYS A 67 1.09 31.38 15.60
CA LYS A 67 0.61 32.38 16.57
C LYS A 67 1.45 32.41 17.84
N GLY A 68 2.42 31.49 17.97
CA GLY A 68 3.24 31.34 19.16
C GLY A 68 2.59 30.49 20.27
N GLU A 69 1.49 29.79 19.97
CA GLU A 69 0.79 28.93 20.92
C GLU A 69 1.38 27.51 20.93
N VAL A 70 1.47 26.92 22.11
CA VAL A 70 1.97 25.54 22.26
C VAL A 70 0.86 24.56 21.90
N GLN A 71 1.17 23.68 20.96
CA GLN A 71 0.34 22.57 20.55
C GLN A 71 0.96 21.27 21.02
N VAL A 72 0.13 20.24 21.29
CA VAL A 72 0.58 18.93 21.75
C VAL A 72 -0.17 17.84 21.00
N ASN A 73 0.58 17.00 20.30
CA ASN A 73 0.08 15.81 19.63
C ASN A 73 0.71 14.54 20.23
N ILE A 74 0.16 13.38 19.87
CA ILE A 74 0.69 12.08 20.26
C ILE A 74 1.35 11.45 19.02
N GLY A 75 2.59 10.99 19.19
CA GLY A 75 3.32 10.22 18.21
C GLY A 75 3.38 8.74 18.57
N TYR A 76 3.39 7.88 17.56
CA TYR A 76 3.46 6.42 17.70
C TYR A 76 4.45 5.82 16.71
N ARG A 77 5.13 4.75 17.14
CA ARG A 77 5.80 3.81 16.26
C ARG A 77 5.52 2.38 16.71
N VAL A 78 4.90 1.59 15.85
CA VAL A 78 4.67 0.16 16.03
C VAL A 78 5.72 -0.57 15.22
N GLN A 79 6.67 -1.20 15.90
CA GLN A 79 7.67 -2.12 15.37
C GLN A 79 7.06 -3.52 15.48
N PHE A 80 6.45 -3.98 14.37
CA PHE A 80 5.52 -5.10 14.47
C PHE A 80 6.25 -6.43 14.42
N ASN A 81 7.08 -6.66 13.39
CA ASN A 81 7.81 -7.90 13.22
C ASN A 81 9.10 -7.68 12.43
N SER A 82 10.22 -8.17 12.92
CA SER A 82 11.55 -8.03 12.32
C SER A 82 12.16 -9.34 11.80
N ALA A 83 11.40 -10.42 11.76
CA ALA A 83 11.94 -11.75 11.42
C ALA A 83 12.58 -11.82 10.01
N ILE A 84 12.17 -10.97 9.07
CA ILE A 84 12.68 -10.99 7.69
C ILE A 84 13.47 -9.74 7.30
N GLY A 85 13.73 -8.83 8.24
CA GLY A 85 14.50 -7.62 8.01
C GLY A 85 14.10 -6.48 8.94
N PRO A 86 14.73 -5.30 8.81
CA PRO A 86 14.39 -4.13 9.61
C PRO A 86 12.90 -3.77 9.47
N TYR A 87 12.30 -3.26 10.54
CA TYR A 87 10.91 -2.81 10.48
C TYR A 87 10.75 -1.79 9.35
N LYS A 88 9.72 -1.94 8.53
CA LYS A 88 9.47 -1.07 7.38
C LYS A 88 8.00 -0.74 7.28
N GLY A 89 7.69 0.55 7.16
CA GLY A 89 6.32 1.02 6.93
C GLY A 89 6.17 2.51 7.17
N GLY A 90 5.10 3.08 6.59
CA GLY A 90 4.88 4.52 6.54
C GLY A 90 4.55 5.17 7.87
N LEU A 91 4.70 6.48 7.89
CA LEU A 91 4.17 7.38 8.92
C LEU A 91 2.90 8.04 8.40
N ARG A 92 1.83 8.05 9.19
CA ARG A 92 0.56 8.70 8.86
C ARG A 92 0.33 9.90 9.77
N PHE A 93 0.10 11.07 9.18
CA PHE A 93 -0.29 12.27 9.91
C PHE A 93 -1.74 12.61 9.57
N HIS A 94 -2.64 12.18 10.46
CA HIS A 94 -4.08 12.37 10.27
C HIS A 94 -4.81 12.32 11.62
N PRO A 95 -5.85 13.15 11.84
CA PRO A 95 -6.60 13.17 13.11
C PRO A 95 -7.19 11.84 13.57
N SER A 96 -7.45 10.92 12.64
CA SER A 96 -7.97 9.59 12.96
C SER A 96 -6.93 8.60 13.48
N VAL A 97 -5.65 8.97 13.49
CA VAL A 97 -4.59 8.05 13.91
C VAL A 97 -4.75 7.71 15.40
N ASN A 98 -4.79 6.41 15.65
CA ASN A 98 -4.78 5.82 16.98
C ASN A 98 -3.99 4.51 16.96
N LEU A 99 -3.78 3.91 18.12
CA LEU A 99 -2.94 2.72 18.24
C LEU A 99 -3.54 1.50 17.52
N SER A 100 -4.88 1.32 17.56
CA SER A 100 -5.56 0.21 16.87
C SER A 100 -5.28 0.24 15.36
N ILE A 101 -5.46 1.41 14.74
CA ILE A 101 -5.19 1.62 13.30
C ILE A 101 -3.72 1.34 12.98
N LEU A 102 -2.78 1.80 13.80
CA LEU A 102 -1.35 1.59 13.53
C LEU A 102 -0.91 0.15 13.75
N LYS A 103 -1.48 -0.56 14.71
CA LYS A 103 -1.28 -2.01 14.90
C LYS A 103 -1.83 -2.79 13.71
N PHE A 104 -3.05 -2.50 13.28
CA PHE A 104 -3.65 -3.05 12.07
C PHE A 104 -2.71 -2.89 10.86
N LEU A 105 -2.33 -1.65 10.58
CA LEU A 105 -1.48 -1.34 9.43
C LEU A 105 -0.08 -1.97 9.54
N GLY A 106 0.50 -2.05 10.74
CA GLY A 106 1.79 -2.70 10.97
C GLY A 106 1.74 -4.21 10.78
N PHE A 107 0.66 -4.85 11.23
CA PHE A 107 0.39 -6.27 11.02
C PHE A 107 0.26 -6.61 9.53
N GLU A 108 -0.59 -5.90 8.81
CA GLU A 108 -0.76 -6.06 7.36
C GLU A 108 0.55 -5.77 6.59
N GLN A 109 1.32 -4.76 7.02
CA GLN A 109 2.58 -4.40 6.40
C GLN A 109 3.63 -5.52 6.50
N THR A 110 3.60 -6.30 7.58
CA THR A 110 4.50 -7.46 7.77
C THR A 110 4.33 -8.47 6.63
N PHE A 111 3.11 -8.83 6.28
CA PHE A 111 2.84 -9.79 5.21
C PHE A 111 3.03 -9.20 3.82
N LYS A 112 2.65 -7.94 3.63
CA LYS A 112 2.88 -7.23 2.38
C LYS A 112 4.37 -7.14 2.04
N ASN A 113 5.20 -6.77 3.00
CA ASN A 113 6.65 -6.69 2.81
C ASN A 113 7.26 -8.08 2.55
N ALA A 114 6.74 -9.11 3.21
CA ALA A 114 7.18 -10.49 3.00
C ALA A 114 7.00 -10.96 1.56
N LEU A 115 5.93 -10.53 0.88
CA LEU A 115 5.66 -10.87 -0.52
C LEU A 115 6.71 -10.31 -1.47
N THR A 116 7.31 -9.15 -1.18
CA THR A 116 8.31 -8.52 -2.06
C THR A 116 9.61 -9.32 -2.19
N THR A 117 9.82 -10.31 -1.33
CA THR A 117 11.08 -11.06 -1.17
C THR A 117 12.26 -10.23 -0.64
N LEU A 118 12.14 -8.92 -0.57
CA LEU A 118 13.16 -8.03 -0.02
C LEU A 118 13.26 -8.18 1.51
N PRO A 119 14.44 -7.91 2.10
CA PRO A 119 14.67 -8.06 3.53
C PRO A 119 14.06 -6.89 4.32
N MET A 120 12.74 -6.89 4.47
CA MET A 120 11.98 -5.86 5.16
C MET A 120 10.94 -6.51 6.07
N GLY A 121 11.01 -6.21 7.35
CA GLY A 121 9.98 -6.52 8.34
C GLY A 121 8.76 -5.61 8.25
N GLY A 122 7.90 -5.64 9.25
CA GLY A 122 6.69 -4.81 9.32
C GLY A 122 6.76 -3.76 10.42
N GLY A 123 6.36 -2.55 10.09
CA GLY A 123 6.19 -1.47 11.05
C GLY A 123 5.23 -0.41 10.56
N LYS A 124 4.72 0.39 11.46
CA LYS A 124 3.84 1.53 11.13
C LYS A 124 3.94 2.60 12.21
N GLY A 125 3.80 3.85 11.82
CA GLY A 125 3.80 4.94 12.79
C GLY A 125 2.93 6.10 12.35
N GLY A 126 2.91 7.14 13.17
CA GLY A 126 2.16 8.34 12.83
C GLY A 126 1.77 9.16 14.04
N SER A 127 0.88 10.10 13.80
CA SER A 127 0.36 11.04 14.80
C SER A 127 -1.05 11.48 14.44
N ASP A 128 -1.80 11.91 15.44
CA ASP A 128 -3.10 12.59 15.30
C ASP A 128 -2.99 14.01 14.71
N PHE A 129 -1.80 14.43 14.33
CA PHE A 129 -1.53 15.72 13.68
C PHE A 129 -2.16 15.79 12.28
N SER A 130 -2.80 16.91 11.95
CA SER A 130 -3.31 17.20 10.61
C SER A 130 -2.43 18.23 9.91
N ILE A 131 -2.00 17.91 8.69
CA ILE A 131 -1.28 18.88 7.83
C ILE A 131 -2.24 19.90 7.17
N ARG A 132 -3.53 19.62 7.16
CA ARG A 132 -4.53 20.50 6.49
C ARG A 132 -4.63 21.83 7.24
N GLY A 133 -4.52 22.92 6.49
CA GLY A 133 -4.61 24.28 7.03
C GLY A 133 -3.39 24.71 7.86
N LYS A 134 -2.29 23.96 7.80
CA LYS A 134 -1.02 24.29 8.44
C LYS A 134 -0.05 24.91 7.44
N SER A 135 0.71 25.90 7.90
CA SER A 135 1.81 26.46 7.13
C SER A 135 2.98 25.47 7.02
N ASP A 136 3.87 25.69 6.05
CA ASP A 136 5.10 24.91 5.92
C ASP A 136 5.98 25.00 7.18
N ASN A 137 5.99 26.16 7.83
CA ASN A 137 6.72 26.37 9.07
C ASN A 137 6.13 25.56 10.23
N GLU A 138 4.81 25.50 10.36
CA GLU A 138 4.11 24.68 11.37
C GLU A 138 4.37 23.18 11.14
N VAL A 139 4.27 22.72 9.90
CA VAL A 139 4.55 21.31 9.52
C VAL A 139 6.02 20.98 9.81
N MET A 140 6.95 21.88 9.47
CA MET A 140 8.37 21.68 9.75
C MET A 140 8.64 21.56 11.26
N LYS A 141 8.10 22.47 12.08
CA LYS A 141 8.26 22.43 13.54
C LYS A 141 7.69 21.13 14.14
N PHE A 142 6.51 20.72 13.68
CA PHE A 142 5.92 19.45 14.08
C PHE A 142 6.83 18.26 13.71
N CYS A 143 7.28 18.16 12.46
CA CYS A 143 8.17 17.09 12.00
C CYS A 143 9.49 17.04 12.80
N GLN A 144 10.06 18.19 13.12
CA GLN A 144 11.28 18.27 13.94
C GLN A 144 11.04 17.75 15.35
N SER A 145 9.94 18.15 15.98
CA SER A 145 9.57 17.64 17.32
C SER A 145 9.29 16.13 17.30
N PHE A 146 8.53 15.67 16.32
CA PHE A 146 8.24 14.23 16.14
C PHE A 146 9.52 13.42 15.97
N MET A 147 10.44 13.85 15.11
CA MET A 147 11.70 13.15 14.87
C MET A 147 12.64 13.17 16.08
N THR A 148 12.55 14.19 16.94
CA THR A 148 13.37 14.27 18.18
C THR A 148 13.10 13.09 19.13
N GLU A 149 11.92 12.50 19.08
CA GLU A 149 11.63 11.26 19.79
C GLU A 149 11.87 10.02 18.92
N LEU A 150 11.46 10.07 17.66
CA LEU A 150 11.54 8.92 16.76
C LEU A 150 12.98 8.47 16.45
N TYR A 151 13.94 9.39 16.32
CA TYR A 151 15.33 9.06 15.92
C TYR A 151 16.01 8.04 16.82
N LYS A 152 15.57 7.93 18.07
CA LYS A 152 16.12 7.02 19.08
C LYS A 152 15.89 5.55 18.76
N ILE A 153 14.89 5.27 17.93
CA ILE A 153 14.37 3.91 17.67
C ILE A 153 14.33 3.56 16.18
N ILE A 154 14.89 4.39 15.31
CA ILE A 154 14.97 4.15 13.87
C ILE A 154 16.41 4.16 13.38
N GLY A 155 16.63 3.57 12.23
CA GLY A 155 17.95 3.51 11.58
C GLY A 155 17.92 2.57 10.38
N PRO A 156 18.96 2.64 9.51
CA PRO A 156 19.01 1.87 8.26
C PRO A 156 18.80 0.36 8.41
N ASP A 157 19.32 -0.21 9.49
CA ASP A 157 19.33 -1.64 9.75
C ASP A 157 18.38 -2.05 10.89
N MET A 158 17.61 -1.12 11.43
CA MET A 158 16.69 -1.37 12.54
C MET A 158 15.23 -1.10 12.15
N ASP A 159 14.92 0.11 11.75
CA ASP A 159 13.55 0.55 11.43
C ASP A 159 13.60 1.70 10.42
N VAL A 160 12.95 1.53 9.28
CA VAL A 160 12.98 2.47 8.16
C VAL A 160 11.58 2.97 7.82
N PRO A 161 11.17 4.11 8.40
CA PRO A 161 9.89 4.73 8.05
C PRO A 161 9.85 5.24 6.59
N ALA A 162 8.63 5.44 6.11
CA ALA A 162 8.31 6.00 4.79
C ALA A 162 7.14 6.98 4.89
N GLY A 163 6.71 7.53 3.75
CA GLY A 163 5.47 8.31 3.65
C GLY A 163 4.22 7.44 3.67
N ASP A 164 3.12 8.05 4.10
CA ASP A 164 1.75 7.54 4.07
C ASP A 164 0.80 8.75 4.05
N ILE A 165 -0.47 8.61 4.36
CA ILE A 165 -1.43 9.73 4.40
C ILE A 165 -0.88 10.88 5.27
N GLY A 166 -0.84 12.08 4.70
CA GLY A 166 -0.33 13.28 5.38
C GLY A 166 1.20 13.34 5.52
N VAL A 167 1.93 12.41 4.92
CA VAL A 167 3.41 12.41 4.91
C VAL A 167 3.91 12.17 3.48
N GLY A 168 4.18 13.25 2.79
CA GLY A 168 4.75 13.26 1.44
C GLY A 168 6.23 13.63 1.44
N ALA A 169 6.74 14.02 0.27
CA ALA A 169 8.15 14.38 0.08
C ALA A 169 8.60 15.54 1.01
N ARG A 170 7.72 16.53 1.23
CA ARG A 170 7.98 17.67 2.13
C ARG A 170 8.21 17.20 3.57
N GLU A 171 7.30 16.41 4.11
CA GLU A 171 7.38 15.89 5.48
C GLU A 171 8.58 14.97 5.65
N ILE A 172 8.83 14.08 4.69
CA ILE A 172 10.04 13.23 4.67
C ILE A 172 11.31 14.06 4.69
N GLY A 173 11.33 15.17 3.94
CA GLY A 173 12.45 16.12 3.95
C GLY A 173 12.69 16.72 5.33
N TYR A 174 11.65 17.24 5.98
CA TYR A 174 11.76 17.83 7.33
C TYR A 174 12.16 16.79 8.38
N LEU A 175 11.62 15.60 8.32
CA LEU A 175 11.97 14.48 9.20
C LEU A 175 13.44 14.08 9.03
N PHE A 176 13.90 13.91 7.79
CA PHE A 176 15.28 13.52 7.51
C PHE A 176 16.29 14.62 7.91
N GLY A 177 15.97 15.88 7.64
CA GLY A 177 16.80 17.01 8.05
C GLY A 177 17.04 17.04 9.56
N GLN A 178 16.00 16.80 10.35
CA GLN A 178 16.11 16.71 11.81
C GLN A 178 16.87 15.45 12.26
N TYR A 179 16.62 14.29 11.66
CA TYR A 179 17.38 13.06 11.93
C TYR A 179 18.88 13.28 11.71
N LYS A 180 19.26 13.83 10.56
CA LYS A 180 20.66 14.15 10.23
C LYS A 180 21.29 15.09 11.25
N ARG A 181 20.54 16.10 11.69
CA ARG A 181 21.01 17.07 12.69
C ARG A 181 21.25 16.41 14.06
N LEU A 182 20.34 15.54 14.50
CA LEU A 182 20.44 14.85 15.80
C LEU A 182 21.55 13.80 15.85
N THR A 183 21.72 13.06 14.75
CA THR A 183 22.70 11.96 14.69
C THR A 183 24.09 12.42 14.23
N SER A 184 24.21 13.62 13.63
CA SER A 184 25.42 14.12 12.96
C SER A 184 25.93 13.17 11.85
N GLN A 185 25.03 12.36 11.25
CA GLN A 185 25.36 11.38 10.24
C GLN A 185 24.37 11.41 9.09
N PHE A 186 24.87 11.14 7.88
CA PHE A 186 24.03 10.99 6.69
C PHE A 186 23.73 9.51 6.44
N HIS A 187 22.75 8.97 7.16
CA HIS A 187 22.23 7.62 6.98
C HIS A 187 21.07 7.64 5.97
N GLY A 188 21.40 7.68 4.68
CA GLY A 188 20.43 7.82 3.60
C GLY A 188 19.31 6.76 3.62
N ALA A 189 19.62 5.54 4.04
CA ALA A 189 18.67 4.44 4.10
C ALA A 189 17.70 4.49 5.31
N THR A 190 17.78 5.50 6.19
CA THR A 190 16.92 5.58 7.38
C THR A 190 15.46 5.89 7.07
N LEU A 191 15.20 6.65 6.00
CA LEU A 191 13.85 7.01 5.52
C LEU A 191 13.78 6.75 4.03
N THR A 192 12.61 6.33 3.53
CA THR A 192 12.34 6.23 2.10
C THR A 192 11.26 7.22 1.65
N GLY A 193 11.21 7.48 0.33
CA GLY A 193 10.39 8.55 -0.25
C GLY A 193 11.12 9.90 -0.28
N LYS A 194 12.45 9.85 -0.28
CA LYS A 194 13.31 11.04 -0.37
C LYS A 194 13.28 11.67 -1.76
N GLY A 195 13.65 12.95 -1.84
CA GLY A 195 13.94 13.61 -3.11
C GLY A 195 15.17 12.99 -3.80
N ILE A 196 15.19 13.02 -5.13
CA ILE A 196 16.27 12.45 -5.96
C ILE A 196 17.61 13.08 -5.61
N GLU A 197 17.62 14.39 -5.28
CA GLU A 197 18.81 15.18 -4.97
C GLU A 197 19.57 14.70 -3.74
N TRP A 198 18.93 13.91 -2.89
CA TRP A 198 19.50 13.47 -1.62
C TRP A 198 19.22 12.00 -1.29
N GLY A 199 19.16 11.16 -2.32
CA GLY A 199 19.16 9.70 -2.20
C GLY A 199 17.81 9.03 -2.40
N GLY A 200 16.83 9.72 -2.98
CA GLY A 200 15.58 9.12 -3.43
C GLY A 200 15.77 8.23 -4.65
N SER A 201 14.83 7.31 -4.87
CA SER A 201 14.81 6.46 -6.06
C SER A 201 13.93 7.07 -7.15
N ILE A 202 14.38 6.95 -8.40
CA ILE A 202 13.56 7.20 -9.58
C ILE A 202 12.36 6.24 -9.60
N LEU A 203 11.29 6.59 -10.29
CA LEU A 203 10.01 5.83 -10.42
C LEU A 203 9.23 5.65 -9.11
N ARG A 204 9.58 6.35 -8.02
CA ARG A 204 8.85 6.18 -6.75
C ARG A 204 7.40 6.64 -6.79
N PRO A 205 7.04 7.78 -7.44
CA PRO A 205 5.64 8.21 -7.57
C PRO A 205 4.77 7.22 -8.34
N GLU A 206 5.28 6.65 -9.43
CA GLU A 206 4.59 5.74 -10.34
C GLU A 206 4.56 4.29 -9.85
N ALA A 207 5.48 3.93 -8.97
CA ALA A 207 5.80 2.54 -8.64
C ALA A 207 4.61 1.68 -8.23
N THR A 208 3.64 2.25 -7.52
CA THR A 208 2.45 1.50 -7.11
C THR A 208 1.59 1.13 -8.32
N GLY A 209 1.33 2.10 -9.20
CA GLY A 209 0.56 1.88 -10.42
C GLY A 209 1.29 0.96 -11.41
N TYR A 210 2.58 1.18 -11.62
CA TYR A 210 3.40 0.32 -12.49
C TYR A 210 3.42 -1.12 -12.01
N GLY A 211 3.71 -1.31 -10.72
CA GLY A 211 3.71 -2.65 -10.11
C GLY A 211 2.36 -3.35 -10.22
N ALA A 212 1.26 -2.60 -10.03
CA ALA A 212 -0.08 -3.17 -10.19
C ALA A 212 -0.32 -3.72 -11.59
N LEU A 213 0.08 -2.98 -12.63
CA LEU A 213 -0.09 -3.43 -14.01
C LEU A 213 0.84 -4.62 -14.35
N TYR A 214 2.04 -4.69 -13.78
CA TYR A 214 2.87 -5.89 -13.91
C TYR A 214 2.20 -7.11 -13.27
N PHE A 215 1.63 -6.96 -12.08
CA PHE A 215 0.89 -8.04 -11.44
C PHE A 215 -0.31 -8.49 -12.28
N VAL A 216 -1.14 -7.53 -12.75
CA VAL A 216 -2.31 -7.80 -13.61
C VAL A 216 -1.89 -8.50 -14.90
N HIS A 217 -0.81 -8.05 -15.54
CA HIS A 217 -0.27 -8.68 -16.74
C HIS A 217 0.06 -10.16 -16.51
N HIS A 218 0.83 -10.48 -15.47
CA HIS A 218 1.16 -11.86 -15.11
C HIS A 218 -0.07 -12.69 -14.71
N MET A 219 -1.04 -12.07 -14.01
CA MET A 219 -2.30 -12.73 -13.67
C MET A 219 -3.08 -13.11 -14.94
N MET A 220 -3.15 -12.23 -15.92
CA MET A 220 -3.83 -12.50 -17.19
C MET A 220 -3.08 -13.57 -18.01
N GLU A 221 -1.75 -13.46 -18.15
CA GLU A 221 -0.93 -14.45 -18.86
C GLU A 221 -1.11 -15.88 -18.31
N THR A 222 -1.14 -16.00 -16.98
CA THR A 222 -1.36 -17.31 -16.30
C THR A 222 -2.68 -17.98 -16.68
N HIS A 223 -3.65 -17.17 -17.12
CA HIS A 223 -4.96 -17.66 -17.59
C HIS A 223 -5.11 -17.61 -19.11
N GLY A 224 -4.02 -17.47 -19.85
CA GLY A 224 -4.02 -17.44 -21.32
C GLY A 224 -4.66 -16.19 -21.92
N LEU A 225 -4.69 -15.09 -21.15
CA LEU A 225 -5.27 -13.80 -21.55
C LEU A 225 -4.15 -12.80 -21.83
N ASP A 226 -4.41 -11.87 -22.75
CA ASP A 226 -3.49 -10.77 -23.06
C ASP A 226 -4.12 -9.43 -22.64
N ILE A 227 -3.35 -8.56 -22.04
CA ILE A 227 -3.78 -7.21 -21.65
C ILE A 227 -3.89 -6.28 -22.87
N LYS A 228 -3.15 -6.56 -23.94
CA LYS A 228 -3.12 -5.74 -25.15
C LYS A 228 -4.52 -5.64 -25.78
N GLY A 229 -4.95 -4.43 -26.08
CA GLY A 229 -6.26 -4.15 -26.69
C GLY A 229 -7.43 -4.26 -25.71
N LYS A 230 -7.20 -4.51 -24.43
CA LYS A 230 -8.27 -4.59 -23.41
C LYS A 230 -8.61 -3.22 -22.87
N THR A 231 -9.87 -3.06 -22.47
CA THR A 231 -10.34 -1.83 -21.83
C THR A 231 -10.15 -1.89 -20.33
N VAL A 232 -9.72 -0.77 -19.75
CA VAL A 232 -9.46 -0.63 -18.32
C VAL A 232 -10.33 0.48 -17.73
N ALA A 233 -11.17 0.14 -16.76
CA ALA A 233 -11.84 1.12 -15.92
C ALA A 233 -11.08 1.27 -14.59
N LEU A 234 -10.59 2.48 -14.30
CA LEU A 234 -9.92 2.80 -13.05
C LEU A 234 -10.54 4.03 -12.38
N SER A 235 -10.33 4.14 -11.08
CA SER A 235 -10.74 5.29 -10.27
C SER A 235 -9.55 6.12 -9.82
N GLY A 236 -9.82 7.40 -9.51
CA GLY A 236 -8.78 8.35 -9.09
C GLY A 236 -7.95 8.91 -10.24
N PHE A 237 -7.10 9.90 -9.93
CA PHE A 237 -6.01 10.39 -10.78
C PHE A 237 -4.82 10.89 -9.95
N GLY A 238 -4.69 10.39 -8.73
CA GLY A 238 -3.49 10.53 -7.89
C GLY A 238 -2.31 9.71 -8.44
N ASN A 239 -1.15 9.73 -7.75
CA ASN A 239 0.06 9.05 -8.19
C ASN A 239 -0.15 7.56 -8.53
N VAL A 240 -1.01 6.89 -7.79
CA VAL A 240 -1.37 5.49 -8.03
C VAL A 240 -2.13 5.33 -9.35
N ALA A 241 -3.16 6.14 -9.55
CA ALA A 241 -4.05 6.05 -10.72
C ALA A 241 -3.36 6.45 -12.02
N TRP A 242 -2.63 7.58 -12.04
CA TRP A 242 -1.94 7.98 -13.25
C TRP A 242 -0.77 7.03 -13.61
N GLY A 243 -0.06 6.51 -12.59
CA GLY A 243 0.95 5.46 -12.83
C GLY A 243 0.33 4.20 -13.42
N ALA A 244 -0.83 3.76 -12.91
CA ALA A 244 -1.56 2.64 -13.48
C ALA A 244 -2.05 2.94 -14.91
N ALA A 245 -2.60 4.13 -15.17
CA ALA A 245 -3.04 4.53 -16.49
C ALA A 245 -1.89 4.55 -17.50
N LYS A 246 -0.77 5.16 -17.14
CA LYS A 246 0.42 5.23 -18.01
C LYS A 246 0.94 3.83 -18.34
N LYS A 247 1.15 2.97 -17.36
CA LYS A 247 1.65 1.62 -17.60
C LYS A 247 0.65 0.75 -18.36
N ALA A 248 -0.65 0.88 -18.13
CA ALA A 248 -1.67 0.19 -18.91
C ALA A 248 -1.62 0.57 -20.39
N THR A 249 -1.49 1.87 -20.69
CA THR A 249 -1.33 2.39 -22.05
C THR A 249 -0.04 1.89 -22.71
N GLU A 250 1.08 1.89 -21.99
CA GLU A 250 2.37 1.34 -22.47
C GLU A 250 2.26 -0.17 -22.80
N LEU A 251 1.49 -0.94 -22.02
CA LEU A 251 1.22 -2.36 -22.29
C LEU A 251 0.17 -2.58 -23.39
N GLY A 252 -0.33 -1.53 -24.01
CA GLY A 252 -1.28 -1.58 -25.11
C GLY A 252 -2.72 -1.76 -24.72
N ALA A 253 -3.09 -1.56 -23.44
CA ALA A 253 -4.48 -1.49 -22.99
C ALA A 253 -5.06 -0.09 -23.25
N LYS A 254 -6.38 0.02 -23.22
CA LYS A 254 -7.11 1.28 -23.36
C LYS A 254 -7.76 1.66 -22.04
N VAL A 255 -7.25 2.68 -21.37
CA VAL A 255 -7.83 3.22 -20.13
C VAL A 255 -8.97 4.14 -20.47
N ILE A 256 -10.20 3.75 -20.11
CA ILE A 256 -11.44 4.45 -20.54
C ILE A 256 -12.08 5.28 -19.44
N THR A 257 -11.59 5.21 -18.19
CA THR A 257 -12.11 6.03 -17.10
C THR A 257 -11.00 6.54 -16.20
N ILE A 258 -11.20 7.71 -15.62
CA ILE A 258 -10.51 8.28 -14.48
C ILE A 258 -11.56 8.93 -13.58
N SER A 259 -11.26 9.13 -12.29
CA SER A 259 -12.21 9.80 -11.39
C SER A 259 -11.54 10.76 -10.42
N GLY A 260 -12.30 11.75 -10.00
CA GLY A 260 -11.96 12.70 -8.95
C GLY A 260 -13.03 12.70 -7.84
N PRO A 261 -12.91 13.60 -6.87
CA PRO A 261 -13.93 13.77 -5.84
C PRO A 261 -15.26 14.31 -6.36
N ASP A 262 -15.25 14.91 -7.55
CA ASP A 262 -16.40 15.51 -8.25
C ASP A 262 -17.19 14.50 -9.10
N GLY A 263 -16.59 13.37 -9.50
CA GLY A 263 -17.20 12.36 -10.35
C GLY A 263 -16.19 11.57 -11.15
N TYR A 264 -16.57 11.09 -12.33
CA TYR A 264 -15.63 10.40 -13.23
C TYR A 264 -15.80 10.81 -14.69
N ILE A 265 -14.73 10.65 -15.46
CA ILE A 265 -14.70 10.78 -16.91
C ILE A 265 -14.79 9.40 -17.54
N TYR A 266 -15.61 9.29 -18.59
CA TYR A 266 -15.57 8.19 -19.54
C TYR A 266 -15.09 8.72 -20.89
N ASP A 267 -14.02 8.12 -21.40
CA ASP A 267 -13.44 8.42 -22.71
C ASP A 267 -13.33 7.13 -23.53
N SER A 268 -14.18 6.98 -24.53
CA SER A 268 -14.21 5.76 -25.37
C SER A 268 -12.95 5.59 -26.23
N GLU A 269 -12.25 6.68 -26.54
CA GLU A 269 -10.98 6.64 -27.28
C GLU A 269 -9.79 6.22 -26.38
N GLY A 270 -10.00 6.31 -25.07
CA GLY A 270 -8.98 6.01 -24.05
C GLY A 270 -8.03 7.17 -23.78
N LEU A 271 -7.30 7.05 -22.70
CA LEU A 271 -6.25 7.98 -22.31
C LEU A 271 -4.96 7.66 -23.05
N ASP A 272 -4.34 8.68 -23.61
CA ASP A 272 -2.99 8.69 -24.16
C ASP A 272 -2.07 9.57 -23.29
N ASP A 273 -0.83 9.74 -23.72
CA ASP A 273 0.15 10.54 -22.98
C ASP A 273 -0.26 12.00 -22.84
N GLU A 274 -0.89 12.62 -23.87
CA GLU A 274 -1.36 13.99 -23.84
C GLU A 274 -2.46 14.19 -22.78
N LYS A 275 -3.43 13.29 -22.74
CA LYS A 275 -4.53 13.31 -21.79
C LYS A 275 -4.08 13.05 -20.36
N ILE A 276 -3.10 12.15 -20.17
CA ILE A 276 -2.48 11.88 -18.87
C ILE A 276 -1.72 13.12 -18.39
N GLU A 277 -0.93 13.76 -19.27
CA GLU A 277 -0.18 14.97 -18.94
C GLU A 277 -1.11 16.11 -18.53
N TYR A 278 -2.17 16.36 -19.31
CA TYR A 278 -3.21 17.34 -18.96
C TYR A 278 -3.76 17.14 -17.53
N MET A 279 -4.07 15.90 -17.15
CA MET A 279 -4.57 15.59 -15.81
C MET A 279 -3.52 15.81 -14.72
N LEU A 280 -2.24 15.56 -15.03
CA LEU A 280 -1.15 15.85 -14.10
C LEU A 280 -0.96 17.36 -13.88
N GLU A 281 -1.03 18.14 -14.94
CA GLU A 281 -0.97 19.61 -14.87
C GLU A 281 -2.16 20.19 -14.11
N LEU A 282 -3.37 19.71 -14.38
CA LEU A 282 -4.58 20.10 -13.67
C LEU A 282 -4.44 19.87 -12.16
N ARG A 283 -3.94 18.71 -11.77
CA ARG A 283 -3.66 18.39 -10.37
C ARG A 283 -2.56 19.26 -9.78
N ALA A 284 -1.47 19.50 -10.51
CA ALA A 284 -0.35 20.33 -10.06
C ALA A 284 -0.77 21.79 -9.82
N SER A 285 -1.81 22.27 -10.53
CA SER A 285 -2.41 23.59 -10.30
C SER A 285 -3.26 23.68 -9.02
N GLY A 286 -3.39 22.57 -8.27
CA GLY A 286 -4.21 22.48 -7.05
C GLY A 286 -5.69 22.19 -7.31
N ASN A 287 -6.05 21.80 -8.53
CA ASN A 287 -7.42 21.50 -8.92
C ASN A 287 -7.62 19.96 -8.92
N ASP A 288 -8.21 19.46 -7.85
CA ASP A 288 -8.43 18.00 -7.64
C ASP A 288 -9.77 17.50 -8.24
N VAL A 289 -10.27 18.14 -9.30
CA VAL A 289 -11.51 17.75 -10.01
C VAL A 289 -11.20 17.23 -11.41
N CYS A 290 -12.05 16.36 -11.95
CA CYS A 290 -11.85 15.80 -13.30
C CYS A 290 -12.79 16.41 -14.36
N GLN A 291 -13.80 17.18 -13.98
CA GLN A 291 -14.76 17.78 -14.92
C GLN A 291 -14.10 18.59 -16.06
N PRO A 292 -13.01 19.38 -15.85
CA PRO A 292 -12.37 20.15 -16.94
C PRO A 292 -11.85 19.30 -18.11
N TYR A 293 -11.62 18.01 -17.90
CA TYR A 293 -11.21 17.09 -18.96
C TYR A 293 -12.24 17.00 -20.11
N GLU A 294 -13.54 17.02 -19.81
CA GLU A 294 -14.61 16.97 -20.82
C GLU A 294 -14.58 18.20 -21.73
N GLU A 295 -14.19 19.36 -21.19
CA GLU A 295 -14.08 20.62 -21.97
C GLU A 295 -12.85 20.60 -22.87
N GLU A 296 -11.73 20.03 -22.40
CA GLU A 296 -10.48 19.98 -23.16
C GLU A 296 -10.51 18.89 -24.25
N PHE A 297 -11.13 17.74 -23.95
CA PHE A 297 -11.19 16.61 -24.87
C PHE A 297 -12.63 16.30 -25.29
N PRO A 298 -13.15 17.00 -26.31
CA PRO A 298 -14.50 16.76 -26.82
C PRO A 298 -14.69 15.34 -27.33
N GLY A 299 -15.74 14.67 -26.85
CA GLY A 299 -15.99 13.25 -27.13
C GLY A 299 -15.89 12.38 -25.88
N SER A 300 -15.22 12.86 -24.84
CA SER A 300 -15.32 12.32 -23.49
C SER A 300 -16.62 12.76 -22.82
N LYS A 301 -16.96 12.12 -21.68
CA LYS A 301 -18.17 12.43 -20.94
C LYS A 301 -17.93 12.40 -19.43
N PHE A 302 -18.33 13.50 -18.78
CA PHE A 302 -18.27 13.62 -17.32
C PHE A 302 -19.56 13.13 -16.64
N PHE A 303 -19.42 12.39 -15.56
CA PHE A 303 -20.52 11.88 -14.74
C PHE A 303 -20.38 12.38 -13.31
N ALA A 304 -21.05 13.49 -13.00
CA ALA A 304 -20.97 14.15 -11.70
C ALA A 304 -21.44 13.24 -10.55
N GLY A 305 -20.64 13.20 -9.48
CA GLY A 305 -20.94 12.47 -8.24
C GLY A 305 -21.03 10.94 -8.37
N LYS A 306 -20.66 10.39 -9.52
CA LYS A 306 -20.70 8.94 -9.78
C LYS A 306 -19.31 8.33 -9.76
N LYS A 307 -19.27 6.99 -9.62
CA LYS A 307 -18.07 6.15 -9.74
C LYS A 307 -18.09 5.36 -11.04
N PRO A 308 -16.93 4.94 -11.59
CA PRO A 308 -16.83 4.37 -12.93
C PRO A 308 -17.31 2.91 -13.06
N TRP A 309 -17.83 2.30 -12.02
CA TRP A 309 -18.07 0.85 -11.94
C TRP A 309 -19.23 0.36 -12.80
N GLU A 310 -20.07 1.26 -13.31
CA GLU A 310 -21.14 0.95 -14.27
C GLU A 310 -20.63 0.84 -15.71
N GLN A 311 -19.45 1.40 -16.02
CA GLN A 311 -18.88 1.33 -17.36
C GLN A 311 -18.40 -0.08 -17.66
N LYS A 312 -18.76 -0.56 -18.86
CA LYS A 312 -18.29 -1.88 -19.31
C LYS A 312 -16.81 -1.83 -19.65
N ALA A 313 -16.02 -2.65 -18.98
CA ALA A 313 -14.59 -2.79 -19.21
C ALA A 313 -14.16 -4.25 -19.03
N ASP A 314 -12.98 -4.57 -19.57
CA ASP A 314 -12.35 -5.88 -19.38
C ASP A 314 -11.65 -5.99 -18.03
N ILE A 315 -11.07 -4.90 -17.54
CA ILE A 315 -10.24 -4.84 -16.33
C ILE A 315 -10.74 -3.69 -15.44
N TYR A 316 -10.92 -3.94 -14.15
CA TYR A 316 -11.31 -2.94 -13.17
C TYR A 316 -10.26 -2.75 -12.09
N LEU A 317 -9.84 -1.50 -11.90
CA LEU A 317 -8.75 -1.12 -10.99
C LEU A 317 -9.21 -0.01 -10.02
N PRO A 318 -9.68 -0.32 -8.81
CA PRO A 318 -9.86 0.70 -7.78
C PRO A 318 -8.50 1.26 -7.34
N CYS A 319 -8.25 2.55 -7.67
CA CYS A 319 -6.96 3.23 -7.45
C CYS A 319 -7.05 4.45 -6.52
N ALA A 320 -8.24 4.79 -6.01
CA ALA A 320 -8.46 6.04 -5.29
C ALA A 320 -8.38 5.85 -3.76
N THR A 321 -9.43 5.31 -3.15
CA THR A 321 -9.57 5.29 -1.70
C THR A 321 -9.97 3.92 -1.15
N GLN A 322 -9.80 3.77 0.17
CA GLN A 322 -10.25 2.59 0.89
C GLN A 322 -11.77 2.43 0.78
N ASN A 323 -12.24 1.17 0.59
CA ASN A 323 -13.65 0.79 0.54
C ASN A 323 -14.48 1.56 -0.52
N GLU A 324 -13.84 2.00 -1.60
CA GLU A 324 -14.52 2.75 -2.66
C GLU A 324 -15.44 1.88 -3.52
N LEU A 325 -15.18 0.57 -3.60
CA LEU A 325 -15.97 -0.40 -4.36
C LEU A 325 -16.72 -1.30 -3.37
N ASN A 326 -18.04 -1.15 -3.33
CA ASN A 326 -18.92 -1.88 -2.40
C ASN A 326 -19.57 -3.10 -3.06
N GLY A 327 -20.46 -3.81 -2.33
CA GLY A 327 -21.13 -5.01 -2.82
C GLY A 327 -22.02 -4.76 -4.05
N ASP A 328 -22.74 -3.63 -4.10
CA ASP A 328 -23.59 -3.29 -5.26
C ASP A 328 -22.74 -2.95 -6.49
N ASP A 329 -21.59 -2.30 -6.29
CA ASP A 329 -20.62 -2.05 -7.35
C ASP A 329 -20.03 -3.36 -7.89
N ALA A 330 -19.74 -4.31 -7.01
CA ALA A 330 -19.28 -5.64 -7.40
C ALA A 330 -20.31 -6.38 -8.27
N ASP A 331 -21.61 -6.29 -7.94
CA ASP A 331 -22.67 -6.90 -8.75
C ASP A 331 -22.73 -6.28 -10.17
N LYS A 332 -22.56 -4.96 -10.29
CA LYS A 332 -22.50 -4.25 -11.58
C LYS A 332 -21.30 -4.70 -12.41
N ILE A 333 -20.12 -4.79 -11.76
CA ILE A 333 -18.89 -5.26 -12.41
C ILE A 333 -19.06 -6.72 -12.89
N LEU A 334 -19.56 -7.63 -12.04
CA LEU A 334 -19.78 -9.02 -12.40
C LEU A 334 -20.78 -9.17 -13.55
N ALA A 335 -21.82 -8.32 -13.62
CA ALA A 335 -22.77 -8.28 -14.73
C ALA A 335 -22.09 -7.92 -16.07
N ASN A 336 -21.03 -7.15 -16.05
CA ASN A 336 -20.20 -6.81 -17.22
C ASN A 336 -19.26 -7.93 -17.67
N LYS A 337 -19.13 -9.03 -16.89
CA LYS A 337 -18.27 -10.18 -17.16
C LYS A 337 -16.81 -9.78 -17.40
N PRO A 338 -16.15 -9.12 -16.43
CA PRO A 338 -14.77 -8.66 -16.58
C PRO A 338 -13.80 -9.84 -16.69
N LEU A 339 -12.64 -9.60 -17.29
CA LEU A 339 -11.53 -10.55 -17.28
C LEU A 339 -10.90 -10.60 -15.88
N CYS A 340 -10.64 -9.43 -15.27
CA CYS A 340 -10.13 -9.37 -13.91
C CYS A 340 -10.51 -8.08 -13.17
N VAL A 341 -10.41 -8.15 -11.84
CA VAL A 341 -10.51 -7.03 -10.92
C VAL A 341 -9.26 -7.06 -10.01
N ALA A 342 -8.56 -5.94 -9.86
CA ALA A 342 -7.37 -5.89 -9.03
C ALA A 342 -7.32 -4.60 -8.19
N GLU A 343 -7.21 -4.73 -6.88
CA GLU A 343 -7.11 -3.60 -5.96
C GLU A 343 -5.74 -2.92 -6.09
N VAL A 344 -5.71 -1.68 -6.53
CA VAL A 344 -4.48 -0.88 -6.55
C VAL A 344 -4.40 0.04 -5.33
N SER A 345 -5.52 0.57 -4.85
CA SER A 345 -5.59 1.23 -3.55
C SER A 345 -5.50 0.22 -2.39
N ASN A 346 -5.15 0.71 -1.21
CA ASN A 346 -5.17 -0.13 -0.01
C ASN A 346 -6.64 -0.42 0.37
N MET A 347 -7.03 -1.70 0.37
CA MET A 347 -8.40 -2.14 0.66
C MET A 347 -9.44 -1.37 -0.17
N GLY A 348 -9.26 -1.31 -1.50
CA GLY A 348 -10.15 -0.60 -2.41
C GLY A 348 -11.58 -1.15 -2.43
N CYS A 349 -11.73 -2.44 -2.18
CA CYS A 349 -13.00 -3.13 -2.10
C CYS A 349 -13.44 -3.35 -0.65
N THR A 350 -14.75 -3.30 -0.40
CA THR A 350 -15.30 -3.76 0.89
C THR A 350 -15.21 -5.28 1.00
N ALA A 351 -15.25 -5.82 2.22
CA ALA A 351 -15.25 -7.27 2.44
C ALA A 351 -16.42 -7.97 1.70
N GLU A 352 -17.58 -7.32 1.62
CA GLU A 352 -18.71 -7.82 0.84
C GLU A 352 -18.37 -7.95 -0.65
N ALA A 353 -17.74 -6.94 -1.25
CA ALA A 353 -17.33 -6.98 -2.65
C ALA A 353 -16.30 -8.07 -2.91
N VAL A 354 -15.28 -8.19 -2.06
CA VAL A 354 -14.27 -9.26 -2.13
C VAL A 354 -14.92 -10.65 -2.08
N ASN A 355 -15.88 -10.86 -1.15
CA ASN A 355 -16.60 -12.11 -1.03
C ASN A 355 -17.41 -12.44 -2.28
N LYS A 356 -18.07 -11.44 -2.91
CA LYS A 356 -18.81 -11.62 -4.17
C LYS A 356 -17.89 -12.03 -5.32
N PHE A 357 -16.75 -11.34 -5.49
CA PHE A 357 -15.76 -11.72 -6.52
C PHE A 357 -15.21 -13.13 -6.31
N THR A 358 -14.86 -13.48 -5.08
CA THR A 358 -14.31 -14.81 -4.75
C THR A 358 -15.37 -15.90 -4.96
N ALA A 359 -16.62 -15.69 -4.51
CA ALA A 359 -17.71 -16.63 -4.69
C ALA A 359 -18.07 -16.87 -6.17
N ALA A 360 -17.92 -15.83 -7.00
CA ALA A 360 -18.11 -15.92 -8.45
C ALA A 360 -16.90 -16.53 -9.18
N HIS A 361 -15.84 -16.92 -8.50
CA HIS A 361 -14.56 -17.34 -9.08
C HIS A 361 -14.01 -16.32 -10.10
N GLN A 362 -14.30 -15.03 -9.86
CA GLN A 362 -13.71 -13.95 -10.65
C GLN A 362 -12.21 -13.88 -10.40
N LEU A 363 -11.41 -13.63 -11.44
CA LEU A 363 -10.00 -13.29 -11.25
C LEU A 363 -9.95 -11.95 -10.47
N PHE A 364 -9.73 -12.08 -9.18
CA PHE A 364 -9.65 -10.96 -8.24
C PHE A 364 -8.33 -11.02 -7.48
N ALA A 365 -7.61 -9.89 -7.43
CA ALA A 365 -6.34 -9.80 -6.71
C ALA A 365 -6.38 -8.72 -5.62
N PRO A 366 -5.92 -9.03 -4.39
CA PRO A 366 -6.00 -8.12 -3.25
C PRO A 366 -4.90 -7.05 -3.28
N GLY A 367 -5.20 -5.91 -2.68
CA GLY A 367 -4.30 -4.75 -2.63
C GLY A 367 -2.92 -5.05 -2.09
N LYS A 368 -2.80 -5.87 -1.04
CA LYS A 368 -1.49 -6.20 -0.45
C LYS A 368 -0.50 -6.86 -1.43
N ALA A 369 -0.98 -7.56 -2.44
CA ALA A 369 -0.16 -8.14 -3.50
C ALA A 369 -0.01 -7.16 -4.67
N VAL A 370 -1.13 -6.62 -5.17
CA VAL A 370 -1.17 -5.79 -6.37
C VAL A 370 -0.42 -4.46 -6.17
N ASN A 371 -0.62 -3.78 -5.05
CA ASN A 371 -0.02 -2.47 -4.80
C ASN A 371 1.35 -2.52 -4.10
N ALA A 372 1.98 -3.68 -4.04
CA ALA A 372 3.29 -3.85 -3.41
C ALA A 372 4.42 -3.09 -4.14
N GLY A 373 4.20 -2.60 -5.36
CA GLY A 373 5.18 -1.85 -6.14
C GLY A 373 5.77 -0.65 -5.40
N GLY A 374 4.94 0.08 -4.66
CA GLY A 374 5.41 1.22 -3.86
C GLY A 374 6.39 0.84 -2.76
N VAL A 375 6.11 -0.21 -1.99
CA VAL A 375 7.05 -0.70 -0.95
C VAL A 375 8.23 -1.44 -1.56
N ALA A 376 8.06 -2.13 -2.67
CA ALA A 376 9.17 -2.75 -3.41
C ALA A 376 10.19 -1.68 -3.84
N THR A 377 9.74 -0.59 -4.46
CA THR A 377 10.62 0.52 -4.84
C THR A 377 11.24 1.21 -3.62
N SER A 378 10.54 1.28 -2.49
CA SER A 378 11.15 1.73 -1.24
C SER A 378 12.30 0.83 -0.78
N GLY A 379 12.16 -0.48 -0.92
CA GLY A 379 13.25 -1.44 -0.66
C GLY A 379 14.42 -1.28 -1.65
N LEU A 380 14.13 -1.01 -2.92
CA LEU A 380 15.16 -0.68 -3.92
C LEU A 380 15.87 0.64 -3.58
N GLU A 381 15.15 1.64 -3.06
CA GLU A 381 15.75 2.89 -2.56
C GLU A 381 16.72 2.62 -1.39
N MET A 382 16.32 1.78 -0.43
CA MET A 382 17.19 1.35 0.67
C MET A 382 18.46 0.67 0.13
N THR A 383 18.34 -0.20 -0.86
CA THR A 383 19.46 -0.89 -1.49
C THR A 383 20.41 0.09 -2.15
N GLN A 384 19.91 1.02 -2.97
CA GLN A 384 20.70 2.07 -3.60
C GLN A 384 21.44 2.92 -2.58
N ASN A 385 20.76 3.29 -1.47
CA ASN A 385 21.38 4.06 -0.39
C ASN A 385 22.48 3.29 0.33
N SER A 386 22.30 2.00 0.57
CA SER A 386 23.32 1.15 1.20
C SER A 386 24.54 0.96 0.33
N MET A 387 24.35 0.89 -0.98
CA MET A 387 25.44 0.82 -1.99
C MET A 387 26.05 2.20 -2.25
N ARG A 388 25.41 3.30 -1.84
CA ARG A 388 25.77 4.69 -2.18
C ARG A 388 25.81 4.94 -3.68
N MET A 389 24.87 4.35 -4.41
CA MET A 389 24.71 4.46 -5.86
C MET A 389 23.24 4.74 -6.20
N SER A 390 23.02 5.40 -7.33
CA SER A 390 21.70 5.55 -7.93
C SER A 390 21.60 4.67 -9.18
N TRP A 391 20.46 4.04 -9.36
CA TRP A 391 20.14 3.28 -10.57
C TRP A 391 19.38 4.14 -11.56
N THR A 392 19.48 3.77 -12.84
CA THR A 392 18.67 4.37 -13.91
C THR A 392 17.20 3.99 -13.78
N ALA A 393 16.33 4.70 -14.50
CA ALA A 393 14.91 4.37 -14.54
C ALA A 393 14.66 2.93 -15.01
N ASP A 394 15.37 2.51 -16.05
CA ASP A 394 15.26 1.15 -16.62
C ASP A 394 15.70 0.07 -15.62
N GLU A 395 16.77 0.31 -14.86
CA GLU A 395 17.22 -0.62 -13.82
C GLU A 395 16.19 -0.77 -12.69
N VAL A 396 15.60 0.33 -12.26
CA VAL A 396 14.55 0.31 -11.21
C VAL A 396 13.30 -0.37 -11.74
N ASP A 397 12.84 -0.05 -12.94
CA ASP A 397 11.65 -0.63 -13.57
C ASP A 397 11.81 -2.14 -13.81
N MET A 398 12.94 -2.57 -14.32
CA MET A 398 13.25 -4.00 -14.50
C MET A 398 13.18 -4.77 -13.17
N ARG A 399 13.76 -4.22 -12.10
CA ARG A 399 13.73 -4.86 -10.77
C ARG A 399 12.34 -4.87 -10.18
N LEU A 400 11.58 -3.77 -10.35
CA LEU A 400 10.18 -3.68 -9.94
C LEU A 400 9.34 -4.76 -10.65
N HIS A 401 9.49 -4.92 -11.95
CA HIS A 401 8.81 -5.96 -12.73
C HIS A 401 9.15 -7.36 -12.20
N GLN A 402 10.42 -7.67 -11.98
CA GLN A 402 10.86 -8.96 -11.42
C GLN A 402 10.25 -9.23 -10.04
N ILE A 403 10.19 -8.22 -9.17
CA ILE A 403 9.59 -8.36 -7.84
C ILE A 403 8.09 -8.65 -7.97
N MET A 404 7.37 -7.92 -8.82
CA MET A 404 5.93 -8.12 -9.01
C MET A 404 5.61 -9.48 -9.64
N ALA A 405 6.43 -9.96 -10.57
CA ALA A 405 6.35 -11.33 -11.09
C ALA A 405 6.49 -12.37 -9.97
N GLY A 406 7.51 -12.22 -9.13
CA GLY A 406 7.74 -13.10 -7.98
C GLY A 406 6.60 -13.09 -6.96
N ILE A 407 5.99 -11.91 -6.69
CA ILE A 407 4.79 -11.81 -5.85
C ILE A 407 3.63 -12.61 -6.46
N HIS A 408 3.39 -12.43 -7.74
CA HIS A 408 2.34 -13.15 -8.46
C HIS A 408 2.55 -14.67 -8.38
N GLU A 409 3.75 -15.16 -8.67
CA GLU A 409 4.10 -16.59 -8.58
C GLU A 409 3.83 -17.16 -7.19
N GLN A 410 4.17 -16.45 -6.12
CA GLN A 410 3.88 -16.89 -4.75
C GLN A 410 2.37 -16.92 -4.48
N CYS A 411 1.62 -15.93 -4.95
CA CYS A 411 0.16 -15.93 -4.84
C CYS A 411 -0.47 -17.13 -5.56
N VAL A 412 -0.02 -17.46 -6.76
CA VAL A 412 -0.47 -18.64 -7.52
C VAL A 412 -0.13 -19.93 -6.76
N LYS A 413 1.12 -20.06 -6.30
CA LYS A 413 1.60 -21.25 -5.58
C LYS A 413 0.73 -21.62 -4.38
N TYR A 414 0.31 -20.63 -3.59
CA TYR A 414 -0.44 -20.84 -2.36
C TYR A 414 -1.95 -20.64 -2.50
N GLY A 415 -2.39 -20.04 -3.61
CA GLY A 415 -3.81 -19.76 -3.86
C GLY A 415 -4.49 -20.70 -4.86
N LYS A 416 -3.75 -21.64 -5.47
CA LYS A 416 -4.29 -22.54 -6.49
C LYS A 416 -5.30 -23.53 -5.89
N GLU A 417 -6.52 -23.53 -6.43
CA GLU A 417 -7.65 -24.39 -6.06
C GLU A 417 -8.24 -25.01 -7.35
N GLY A 418 -7.68 -26.15 -7.80
CA GLY A 418 -8.02 -26.73 -9.09
C GLY A 418 -7.60 -25.82 -10.25
N ASP A 419 -8.56 -25.39 -11.07
CA ASP A 419 -8.34 -24.46 -12.19
C ASP A 419 -8.49 -22.98 -11.77
N TYR A 420 -8.95 -22.72 -10.55
CA TYR A 420 -9.07 -21.37 -9.99
C TYR A 420 -7.87 -21.00 -9.14
N VAL A 421 -7.51 -19.72 -9.15
CA VAL A 421 -6.51 -19.16 -8.25
C VAL A 421 -7.18 -18.15 -7.33
N ASN A 422 -7.25 -18.47 -6.04
CA ASN A 422 -7.68 -17.55 -4.99
C ASN A 422 -6.50 -16.68 -4.56
N TYR A 423 -6.34 -15.53 -5.21
CA TYR A 423 -5.23 -14.62 -4.94
C TYR A 423 -5.27 -14.01 -3.54
N VAL A 424 -6.45 -13.86 -2.92
CA VAL A 424 -6.59 -13.38 -1.53
C VAL A 424 -5.94 -14.36 -0.57
N LYS A 425 -6.34 -15.64 -0.67
CA LYS A 425 -5.74 -16.74 0.11
C LYS A 425 -4.24 -16.86 -0.20
N GLY A 426 -3.88 -16.83 -1.49
CA GLY A 426 -2.50 -16.94 -1.95
C GLY A 426 -1.60 -15.89 -1.34
N ALA A 427 -1.99 -14.62 -1.35
CA ALA A 427 -1.23 -13.52 -0.77
C ALA A 427 -1.07 -13.66 0.75
N ASN A 428 -2.16 -13.97 1.47
CA ASN A 428 -2.12 -14.15 2.93
C ASN A 428 -1.21 -15.32 3.33
N VAL A 429 -1.38 -16.47 2.69
CA VAL A 429 -0.61 -17.67 2.99
C VAL A 429 0.87 -17.50 2.62
N ALA A 430 1.17 -16.92 1.45
CA ALA A 430 2.56 -16.69 1.02
C ALA A 430 3.32 -15.77 2.00
N GLY A 431 2.71 -14.65 2.38
CA GLY A 431 3.28 -13.72 3.36
C GLY A 431 3.49 -14.38 4.71
N PHE A 432 2.47 -15.06 5.22
CA PHE A 432 2.56 -15.78 6.50
C PHE A 432 3.66 -16.83 6.50
N MET A 433 3.71 -17.70 5.51
CA MET A 433 4.68 -18.82 5.45
C MET A 433 6.11 -18.33 5.45
N LYS A 434 6.41 -17.21 4.78
CA LYS A 434 7.76 -16.63 4.79
C LYS A 434 8.15 -16.14 6.19
N VAL A 435 7.28 -15.38 6.84
CA VAL A 435 7.52 -14.83 8.19
C VAL A 435 7.59 -15.96 9.22
N ALA A 436 6.65 -16.90 9.21
CA ALA A 436 6.59 -18.02 10.14
C ALA A 436 7.85 -18.91 10.08
N LYS A 437 8.32 -19.21 8.86
CA LYS A 437 9.57 -19.98 8.67
C LYS A 437 10.80 -19.23 9.18
N ALA A 438 10.88 -17.92 8.95
CA ALA A 438 11.95 -17.10 9.47
C ALA A 438 11.93 -17.07 11.02
N MET A 439 10.77 -16.84 11.62
CA MET A 439 10.60 -16.88 13.09
C MET A 439 10.97 -18.25 13.68
N LEU A 440 10.59 -19.34 13.01
CA LEU A 440 10.94 -20.69 13.44
C LEU A 440 12.44 -20.93 13.39
N ALA A 441 13.10 -20.53 12.30
CA ALA A 441 14.54 -20.71 12.10
C ALA A 441 15.40 -19.89 13.08
N GLN A 442 14.93 -18.70 13.47
CA GLN A 442 15.61 -17.81 14.42
C GLN A 442 15.39 -18.21 15.89
N GLY A 443 14.46 -19.12 16.17
CA GLY A 443 14.17 -19.59 17.51
C GLY A 443 13.22 -18.66 18.29
N ILE A 444 13.37 -18.65 19.61
CA ILE A 444 12.54 -17.84 20.52
C ILE A 444 13.38 -16.65 20.99
N VAL A 445 13.20 -15.53 20.30
CA VAL A 445 13.90 -14.27 20.55
C VAL A 445 12.90 -13.16 20.84
#